data_c0987dd5a90f93e932b323a448436a95
#
_entry.id   c0987dd5a90f93e932b323a448436a95
#
_cell.length_a   1.000
_cell.length_b   1.000
_cell.length_c   1.000
_cell.angle_alpha   90.00
_cell.angle_beta   90.00
_cell.angle_gamma   90.00
#
_symmetry.space_group_name_H-M   'P 1'
#
loop_
_entity.id
_entity.type
_entity.pdbx_description
1 polymer ?
#
loop_
_entity_poly.entity_id
_entity_poly.type
_entity_poly.pdbx_seq_one_letter_code
_entity_poly.pdbx_strand_id
1 'polypeptide(L)'
;MFRRSATATTALAALAAATALVLTGSTTATAATAPGFITGTDLPPHPGSPWYTGEVTKGLPEFAPFCLEGALPAAGSWHRTFGTEFDTGAVQVSVRSSSPSAAAKLAAALERKVAACAADWLRATPGGTASWQDYGKLPVEEGAHVYGVHTSIPESEPGVHLYGIGRDGSTVTVVKWGQMGNLSDAPVPAFKKTTTTAVNKLNP
;
A
#
# COMPACT_ATOMS: atom_id res chain seq x y z
N MET A 1 -26.17 90.37 25.73
CA MET A 1 -25.38 90.91 24.62
C MET A 1 -23.92 90.61 24.86
N PHE A 2 -23.35 89.70 24.14
CA PHE A 2 -21.93 89.62 23.75
C PHE A 2 -21.74 88.35 22.91
N ARG A 3 -21.53 88.53 21.63
CA ARG A 3 -21.12 87.46 20.67
C ARG A 3 -19.66 87.14 20.93
N ARG A 4 -19.33 85.81 20.99
CA ARG A 4 -17.96 85.38 20.83
C ARG A 4 -17.91 84.41 19.68
N SER A 5 -17.13 84.79 18.66
CA SER A 5 -16.76 83.98 17.50
C SER A 5 -15.79 82.91 17.94
N ALA A 6 -16.03 81.67 17.50
CA ALA A 6 -15.10 80.54 17.61
C ALA A 6 -14.51 80.20 16.23
N THR A 7 -13.20 80.38 16.14
CA THR A 7 -12.38 80.04 14.98
C THR A 7 -12.22 78.47 14.89
N ALA A 8 -12.60 77.95 13.76
CA ALA A 8 -12.38 76.54 13.46
C ALA A 8 -10.99 76.31 12.86
N THR A 9 -10.19 75.48 13.55
CA THR A 9 -8.89 75.00 13.06
C THR A 9 -9.04 73.66 12.37
N THR A 10 -8.84 73.63 11.04
CA THR A 10 -8.82 72.45 10.21
C THR A 10 -7.49 71.69 10.39
N ALA A 11 -7.53 70.49 10.93
CA ALA A 11 -6.36 69.58 10.99
C ALA A 11 -6.43 68.63 9.76
N LEU A 12 -5.47 68.72 8.88
CA LEU A 12 -5.24 67.76 7.81
C LEU A 12 -4.65 66.47 8.43
N ALA A 13 -5.38 65.37 8.35
CA ALA A 13 -4.86 64.03 8.65
C ALA A 13 -4.33 63.44 7.32
N ALA A 14 -3.01 63.23 7.28
CA ALA A 14 -2.38 62.48 6.19
C ALA A 14 -2.53 60.97 6.44
N LEU A 15 -3.32 60.29 5.58
CA LEU A 15 -3.39 58.80 5.54
C LEU A 15 -2.14 58.30 4.81
N ALA A 16 -1.24 57.65 5.50
CA ALA A 16 -0.18 56.81 4.93
C ALA A 16 -0.76 55.45 4.62
N ALA A 17 -0.99 55.12 3.35
CA ALA A 17 -1.36 53.80 2.90
C ALA A 17 -0.12 52.87 2.86
N ALA A 18 0.00 51.97 3.84
CA ALA A 18 1.02 50.93 3.83
C ALA A 18 0.53 49.78 2.93
N THR A 19 1.07 49.68 1.72
CA THR A 19 0.88 48.50 0.84
C THR A 19 1.73 47.35 1.32
N ALA A 20 1.09 46.39 2.02
CA ALA A 20 1.72 45.12 2.36
C ALA A 20 1.80 44.25 1.09
N LEU A 21 3.00 44.05 0.55
CA LEU A 21 3.27 43.02 -0.45
C LEU A 21 3.15 41.65 0.21
N VAL A 22 2.04 40.94 -0.05
CA VAL A 22 1.92 39.53 0.29
C VAL A 22 2.70 38.75 -0.76
N LEU A 23 3.93 38.33 -0.43
CA LEU A 23 4.68 37.34 -1.19
C LEU A 23 3.98 35.99 -1.03
N THR A 24 3.10 35.63 -1.93
CA THR A 24 2.58 34.26 -2.05
C THR A 24 3.70 33.37 -2.58
N GLY A 25 4.48 32.81 -1.67
CA GLY A 25 5.44 31.76 -1.97
C GLY A 25 4.67 30.55 -2.51
N SER A 26 4.70 30.33 -3.82
CA SER A 26 4.24 29.09 -4.42
C SER A 26 5.18 27.97 -3.96
N THR A 27 4.79 27.24 -2.91
CA THR A 27 5.43 25.99 -2.56
C THR A 27 5.11 25.00 -3.69
N THR A 28 6.07 24.77 -4.58
CA THR A 28 6.01 23.66 -5.52
C THR A 28 5.97 22.37 -4.71
N ALA A 29 4.79 21.77 -4.57
CA ALA A 29 4.66 20.44 -3.99
C ALA A 29 5.44 19.47 -4.88
N THR A 30 6.63 19.05 -4.43
CA THR A 30 7.39 18.00 -5.09
C THR A 30 6.50 16.75 -5.12
N ALA A 31 6.19 16.25 -6.30
CA ALA A 31 5.42 15.03 -6.45
C ALA A 31 6.16 13.90 -5.70
N ALA A 32 5.47 13.25 -4.76
CA ALA A 32 6.09 12.17 -4.00
C ALA A 32 6.53 11.06 -4.97
N THR A 33 7.82 10.75 -4.97
CA THR A 33 8.41 9.66 -5.76
C THR A 33 7.85 8.32 -5.28
N ALA A 34 7.55 7.40 -6.18
CA ALA A 34 7.12 6.06 -5.83
C ALA A 34 8.21 5.35 -4.99
N PRO A 35 7.83 4.48 -4.02
CA PRO A 35 8.79 3.54 -3.42
C PRO A 35 9.35 2.59 -4.47
N GLY A 36 10.41 1.86 -4.13
CA GLY A 36 10.93 0.82 -5.00
C GLY A 36 9.98 -0.38 -5.11
N PHE A 37 10.00 -1.04 -6.26
CA PHE A 37 9.17 -2.20 -6.58
C PHE A 37 10.03 -3.37 -7.07
N ILE A 38 9.56 -4.59 -6.81
CA ILE A 38 10.12 -5.79 -7.40
C ILE A 38 9.90 -5.83 -8.91
N THR A 39 10.65 -6.70 -9.57
CA THR A 39 10.52 -7.03 -11.01
C THR A 39 10.06 -8.47 -11.15
N GLY A 40 9.72 -8.91 -12.36
CA GLY A 40 9.34 -10.30 -12.62
C GLY A 40 10.40 -11.32 -12.20
N THR A 41 11.69 -10.95 -12.27
CA THR A 41 12.81 -11.81 -11.85
C THR A 41 12.95 -11.97 -10.34
N ASP A 42 12.30 -11.11 -9.55
CA ASP A 42 12.28 -11.20 -8.10
C ASP A 42 11.14 -12.10 -7.59
N LEU A 43 10.20 -12.49 -8.46
CA LEU A 43 9.10 -13.39 -8.14
C LEU A 43 9.53 -14.86 -8.18
N PRO A 44 8.80 -15.77 -7.50
CA PRO A 44 9.03 -17.20 -7.67
C PRO A 44 8.99 -17.57 -9.15
N PRO A 45 9.97 -18.34 -9.66
CA PRO A 45 9.98 -18.73 -11.08
C PRO A 45 8.76 -19.58 -11.41
N HIS A 46 8.10 -19.28 -12.54
CA HIS A 46 7.04 -20.12 -13.08
C HIS A 46 7.63 -21.11 -14.10
N PRO A 47 7.31 -22.41 -14.01
CA PRO A 47 7.99 -23.44 -14.83
C PRO A 47 7.69 -23.33 -16.34
N GLY A 48 6.56 -22.74 -16.71
CA GLY A 48 6.10 -22.71 -18.11
C GLY A 48 5.95 -21.31 -18.71
N SER A 49 6.27 -20.23 -17.98
CA SER A 49 6.07 -18.87 -18.49
C SER A 49 7.04 -17.87 -17.85
N PRO A 50 7.51 -16.85 -18.57
CA PRO A 50 8.09 -15.68 -17.95
C PRO A 50 7.03 -14.89 -17.18
N TRP A 51 7.48 -14.01 -16.27
CA TRP A 51 6.64 -13.00 -15.64
C TRP A 51 6.55 -11.75 -16.51
N TYR A 52 5.34 -11.36 -16.86
CA TYR A 52 5.04 -10.06 -17.47
C TYR A 52 4.85 -9.03 -16.38
N THR A 53 5.65 -7.97 -16.43
CA THR A 53 5.70 -6.94 -15.40
C THR A 53 4.98 -5.68 -15.87
N GLY A 54 3.95 -5.27 -15.14
CA GLY A 54 3.23 -4.02 -15.37
C GLY A 54 4.02 -2.78 -14.89
N GLU A 55 3.50 -1.60 -15.20
CA GLU A 55 4.07 -0.32 -14.78
C GLU A 55 3.80 -0.06 -13.29
N VAL A 56 4.66 0.75 -12.66
CA VAL A 56 4.41 1.29 -11.32
C VAL A 56 3.37 2.40 -11.43
N THR A 57 2.20 2.18 -10.85
CA THR A 57 1.06 3.09 -10.95
C THR A 57 0.70 3.64 -9.57
N LYS A 58 0.43 4.95 -9.50
CA LYS A 58 -0.03 5.61 -8.27
C LYS A 58 -1.47 5.18 -7.95
N GLY A 59 -1.73 4.94 -6.66
CA GLY A 59 -3.04 4.48 -6.18
C GLY A 59 -3.09 2.98 -5.96
N LEU A 60 -4.29 2.47 -5.71
CA LEU A 60 -4.58 1.05 -5.58
C LEU A 60 -4.83 0.41 -6.95
N PRO A 61 -4.60 -0.90 -7.12
CA PRO A 61 -5.02 -1.61 -8.33
C PRO A 61 -6.55 -1.59 -8.46
N GLU A 62 -7.04 -1.71 -9.69
CA GLU A 62 -8.48 -1.75 -9.99
C GLU A 62 -9.20 -2.83 -9.17
N PHE A 63 -8.60 -4.01 -9.11
CA PHE A 63 -9.07 -5.10 -8.25
C PHE A 63 -8.19 -5.17 -7.01
N ALA A 64 -8.82 -4.99 -5.85
CA ALA A 64 -8.12 -5.13 -4.57
C ALA A 64 -7.52 -6.55 -4.45
N PRO A 65 -6.32 -6.70 -3.88
CA PRO A 65 -5.78 -8.03 -3.62
C PRO A 65 -6.73 -8.83 -2.72
N PHE A 66 -7.03 -10.06 -3.11
CA PHE A 66 -7.87 -10.98 -2.33
C PHE A 66 -7.42 -10.99 -0.85
N CYS A 67 -8.33 -11.08 0.08
CA CYS A 67 -8.16 -10.91 1.53
C CYS A 67 -7.83 -9.47 2.00
N LEU A 68 -7.56 -8.53 1.13
CA LEU A 68 -7.16 -7.16 1.51
C LEU A 68 -8.15 -6.10 1.03
N GLU A 69 -9.33 -6.51 0.58
CA GLU A 69 -10.42 -5.61 0.17
C GLU A 69 -10.74 -4.61 1.30
N GLY A 70 -10.67 -3.33 0.98
CA GLY A 70 -10.93 -2.23 1.91
C GLY A 70 -9.91 -2.02 3.02
N ALA A 71 -8.82 -2.82 3.06
CA ALA A 71 -7.80 -2.72 4.11
C ALA A 71 -6.62 -1.78 3.75
N LEU A 72 -6.39 -1.56 2.46
CA LEU A 72 -5.31 -0.70 1.97
C LEU A 72 -5.82 0.73 1.76
N PRO A 73 -5.12 1.76 2.27
CA PRO A 73 -5.48 3.15 2.00
C PRO A 73 -5.11 3.53 0.57
N ALA A 74 -5.96 4.29 -0.12
CA ALA A 74 -5.65 4.81 -1.46
C ALA A 74 -4.61 5.95 -1.41
N ALA A 75 -4.66 6.77 -0.37
CA ALA A 75 -3.70 7.86 -0.18
C ALA A 75 -2.31 7.32 0.14
N GLY A 76 -1.30 7.80 -0.57
CA GLY A 76 0.08 7.38 -0.38
C GLY A 76 0.41 6.00 -0.93
N SER A 77 -0.47 5.41 -1.75
CA SER A 77 -0.29 4.10 -2.34
C SER A 77 0.25 4.16 -3.76
N TRP A 78 1.01 3.13 -4.11
CA TRP A 78 1.42 2.75 -5.46
C TRP A 78 1.28 1.24 -5.60
N HIS A 79 1.10 0.76 -6.83
CA HIS A 79 1.03 -0.67 -7.10
C HIS A 79 1.75 -1.04 -8.39
N ARG A 80 2.07 -2.32 -8.52
CA ARG A 80 2.56 -2.97 -9.72
C ARG A 80 1.95 -4.37 -9.79
N THR A 81 1.44 -4.74 -10.96
CA THR A 81 0.88 -6.05 -11.24
C THR A 81 1.84 -6.90 -12.03
N PHE A 82 1.71 -8.22 -11.88
CA PHE A 82 2.51 -9.20 -12.58
C PHE A 82 1.60 -10.35 -13.00
N GLY A 83 1.80 -10.87 -14.20
CA GLY A 83 1.08 -12.02 -14.72
C GLY A 83 2.00 -12.98 -15.45
N THR A 84 1.52 -14.18 -15.66
CA THR A 84 2.11 -15.18 -16.54
C THR A 84 1.15 -15.46 -17.72
N GLU A 85 1.51 -16.35 -18.62
CA GLU A 85 0.58 -16.85 -19.67
C GLU A 85 -0.51 -17.76 -19.10
N PHE A 86 -0.41 -18.11 -17.83
CA PHE A 86 -1.33 -18.99 -17.13
C PHE A 86 -2.07 -18.22 -16.03
N ASP A 87 -2.73 -18.92 -15.14
CA ASP A 87 -3.49 -18.36 -14.01
C ASP A 87 -2.64 -17.74 -12.88
N THR A 88 -1.31 -17.92 -12.95
CA THR A 88 -0.42 -17.41 -11.89
C THR A 88 -0.20 -15.92 -12.03
N GLY A 89 -0.51 -15.20 -10.97
CA GLY A 89 -0.39 -13.74 -10.92
C GLY A 89 0.14 -13.23 -9.59
N ALA A 90 0.64 -12.00 -9.60
CA ALA A 90 1.07 -11.31 -8.39
C ALA A 90 0.78 -9.82 -8.46
N VAL A 91 0.71 -9.18 -7.30
CA VAL A 91 0.62 -7.72 -7.17
C VAL A 91 1.44 -7.27 -5.97
N GLN A 92 2.22 -6.23 -6.16
CA GLN A 92 2.83 -5.49 -5.06
C GLN A 92 2.06 -4.18 -4.85
N VAL A 93 1.66 -3.90 -3.61
CA VAL A 93 1.13 -2.60 -3.19
C VAL A 93 2.05 -2.05 -2.12
N SER A 94 2.53 -0.82 -2.30
CA SER A 94 3.36 -0.12 -1.33
C SER A 94 2.66 1.17 -0.90
N VAL A 95 2.68 1.44 0.41
CA VAL A 95 1.97 2.56 1.03
C VAL A 95 2.94 3.40 1.85
N ARG A 96 3.10 4.66 1.52
CA ARG A 96 3.76 5.63 2.40
C ARG A 96 2.79 6.12 3.45
N SER A 97 3.06 5.78 4.69
CA SER A 97 2.34 6.26 5.86
C SER A 97 2.91 7.59 6.34
N SER A 98 2.16 8.31 7.17
CA SER A 98 2.58 9.61 7.73
C SER A 98 3.74 9.52 8.73
N SER A 99 4.03 8.32 9.25
CA SER A 99 5.10 8.07 10.20
C SER A 99 5.44 6.58 10.29
N PRO A 100 6.62 6.20 10.86
CA PRO A 100 6.94 4.81 11.14
C PRO A 100 5.92 4.12 12.07
N SER A 101 5.36 4.84 13.05
CA SER A 101 4.30 4.31 13.92
C SER A 101 3.01 4.02 13.15
N ALA A 102 2.63 4.90 12.20
CA ALA A 102 1.46 4.65 11.35
C ALA A 102 1.71 3.45 10.41
N ALA A 103 2.92 3.32 9.87
CA ALA A 103 3.32 2.17 9.07
C ALA A 103 3.24 0.85 9.87
N ALA A 104 3.75 0.84 11.10
CA ALA A 104 3.67 -0.33 11.98
C ALA A 104 2.21 -0.75 12.26
N LYS A 105 1.33 0.22 12.52
CA LYS A 105 -0.11 -0.02 12.72
C LYS A 105 -0.77 -0.59 11.47
N LEU A 106 -0.44 -0.05 10.29
CA LEU A 106 -0.96 -0.53 9.01
C LEU A 106 -0.49 -1.96 8.75
N ALA A 107 0.81 -2.26 8.85
CA ALA A 107 1.34 -3.60 8.66
C ALA A 107 0.64 -4.61 9.58
N ALA A 108 0.53 -4.32 10.88
CA ALA A 108 -0.16 -5.19 11.82
C ALA A 108 -1.66 -5.37 11.51
N ALA A 109 -2.32 -4.35 10.95
CA ALA A 109 -3.72 -4.46 10.53
C ALA A 109 -3.87 -5.38 9.30
N LEU A 110 -2.97 -5.26 8.32
CA LEU A 110 -2.93 -6.11 7.13
C LEU A 110 -2.64 -7.58 7.48
N GLU A 111 -1.68 -7.83 8.39
CA GLU A 111 -1.39 -9.17 8.90
C GLU A 111 -2.63 -9.82 9.54
N ARG A 112 -3.33 -9.10 10.44
CA ARG A 112 -4.57 -9.58 11.05
C ARG A 112 -5.66 -9.87 10.02
N LYS A 113 -5.77 -9.01 8.99
CA LYS A 113 -6.77 -9.20 7.92
C LYS A 113 -6.48 -10.48 7.13
N VAL A 114 -5.23 -10.74 6.78
CA VAL A 114 -4.83 -11.98 6.09
C VAL A 114 -5.03 -13.20 6.98
N ALA A 115 -4.66 -13.13 8.26
CA ALA A 115 -4.85 -14.24 9.20
C ALA A 115 -6.33 -14.60 9.41
N ALA A 116 -7.23 -13.62 9.32
CA ALA A 116 -8.68 -13.85 9.43
C ALA A 116 -9.33 -14.31 8.12
N CYS A 117 -8.65 -14.17 6.98
CA CYS A 117 -9.24 -14.29 5.65
C CYS A 117 -9.94 -15.63 5.40
N ALA A 118 -9.31 -16.76 5.74
CA ALA A 118 -9.91 -18.09 5.53
C ALA A 118 -11.22 -18.23 6.30
N ALA A 119 -11.28 -17.76 7.54
CA ALA A 119 -12.50 -17.81 8.36
C ALA A 119 -13.57 -16.84 7.83
N ASP A 120 -13.18 -15.63 7.38
CA ASP A 120 -14.10 -14.65 6.80
C ASP A 120 -14.71 -15.19 5.49
N TRP A 121 -13.87 -15.81 4.65
CA TRP A 121 -14.28 -16.39 3.40
C TRP A 121 -15.26 -17.56 3.59
N LEU A 122 -14.99 -18.46 4.55
CA LEU A 122 -15.89 -19.59 4.87
C LEU A 122 -17.27 -19.10 5.32
N ARG A 123 -17.34 -17.99 6.07
CA ARG A 123 -18.65 -17.41 6.47
C ARG A 123 -19.44 -16.86 5.28
N ALA A 124 -18.74 -16.38 4.27
CA ALA A 124 -19.35 -15.82 3.05
C ALA A 124 -19.64 -16.86 1.97
N THR A 125 -19.07 -18.10 2.08
CA THR A 125 -19.09 -19.11 1.02
C THR A 125 -19.57 -20.46 1.57
N PRO A 126 -20.89 -20.65 1.72
CA PRO A 126 -21.45 -21.94 2.16
C PRO A 126 -21.03 -23.08 1.25
N GLY A 127 -20.59 -24.21 1.82
CA GLY A 127 -20.10 -25.39 1.09
C GLY A 127 -18.64 -25.29 0.63
N GLY A 128 -17.99 -24.14 0.83
CA GLY A 128 -16.56 -23.97 0.57
C GLY A 128 -15.68 -24.57 1.66
N THR A 129 -14.41 -24.76 1.33
CA THR A 129 -13.34 -25.08 2.28
C THR A 129 -12.24 -24.04 2.18
N ALA A 130 -11.66 -23.65 3.31
CA ALA A 130 -10.53 -22.74 3.35
C ALA A 130 -9.57 -23.10 4.50
N SER A 131 -8.32 -22.77 4.32
CA SER A 131 -7.30 -22.88 5.35
C SER A 131 -6.29 -21.75 5.22
N TRP A 132 -5.53 -21.51 6.28
CA TRP A 132 -4.42 -20.57 6.26
C TRP A 132 -3.21 -21.15 6.98
N GLN A 133 -2.04 -20.63 6.64
CA GLN A 133 -0.78 -21.05 7.23
C GLN A 133 0.06 -19.81 7.51
N ASP A 134 0.60 -19.75 8.73
CA ASP A 134 1.66 -18.81 9.10
C ASP A 134 3.01 -19.43 8.72
N TYR A 135 3.71 -18.81 7.78
CA TYR A 135 5.04 -19.23 7.34
C TYR A 135 6.18 -18.52 8.08
N GLY A 136 5.83 -17.63 9.00
CA GLY A 136 6.75 -16.99 9.92
C GLY A 136 7.29 -15.65 9.47
N LYS A 137 8.02 -15.03 10.41
CA LYS A 137 8.64 -13.72 10.23
C LYS A 137 9.96 -13.82 9.46
N LEU A 138 10.30 -12.73 8.77
CA LEU A 138 11.56 -12.55 8.05
C LEU A 138 12.35 -11.41 8.71
N PRO A 139 13.64 -11.63 9.01
CA PRO A 139 14.53 -10.60 9.59
C PRO A 139 15.05 -9.68 8.49
N VAL A 140 14.22 -8.75 8.04
CA VAL A 140 14.53 -7.74 7.02
C VAL A 140 13.99 -6.39 7.47
N GLU A 141 14.84 -5.37 7.47
CA GLU A 141 14.53 -4.01 7.94
C GLU A 141 13.78 -4.05 9.29
N GLU A 142 12.62 -3.41 9.42
CA GLU A 142 11.79 -3.50 10.63
C GLU A 142 10.90 -4.76 10.68
N GLY A 143 11.13 -5.69 9.79
CA GLY A 143 10.49 -6.99 9.73
C GLY A 143 9.49 -7.16 8.60
N ALA A 144 9.32 -8.41 8.22
CA ALA A 144 8.23 -8.86 7.35
C ALA A 144 7.64 -10.17 7.85
N HIS A 145 6.47 -10.54 7.35
CA HIS A 145 5.78 -11.77 7.71
C HIS A 145 5.14 -12.39 6.46
N VAL A 146 5.18 -13.72 6.36
CA VAL A 146 4.64 -14.47 5.21
C VAL A 146 3.51 -15.37 5.66
N TYR A 147 2.39 -15.31 4.93
CA TYR A 147 1.20 -16.13 5.15
C TYR A 147 0.76 -16.81 3.86
N GLY A 148 0.07 -17.93 4.00
CA GLY A 148 -0.64 -18.59 2.91
C GLY A 148 -2.12 -18.72 3.22
N VAL A 149 -2.97 -18.57 2.20
CA VAL A 149 -4.41 -18.81 2.26
C VAL A 149 -4.80 -19.72 1.11
N HIS A 150 -5.59 -20.73 1.41
CA HIS A 150 -6.18 -21.63 0.42
C HIS A 150 -7.70 -21.52 0.51
N THR A 151 -8.36 -21.56 -0.64
CA THR A 151 -9.82 -21.57 -0.75
C THR A 151 -10.24 -22.54 -1.84
N SER A 152 -11.36 -23.25 -1.64
CA SER A 152 -11.96 -24.14 -2.64
C SER A 152 -13.47 -24.18 -2.47
N ILE A 153 -14.19 -24.17 -3.58
CA ILE A 153 -15.63 -24.45 -3.64
C ILE A 153 -15.85 -25.72 -4.45
N PRO A 154 -16.93 -26.47 -4.19
CA PRO A 154 -17.28 -27.63 -5.01
C PRO A 154 -17.34 -27.27 -6.50
N GLU A 155 -16.88 -28.17 -7.36
CA GLU A 155 -16.93 -28.03 -8.82
C GLU A 155 -16.08 -26.88 -9.41
N SER A 156 -15.14 -26.32 -8.61
CA SER A 156 -14.19 -25.32 -9.07
C SER A 156 -12.77 -25.68 -8.66
N GLU A 157 -11.80 -25.20 -9.43
CA GLU A 157 -10.40 -25.36 -9.07
C GLU A 157 -10.07 -24.62 -7.77
N PRO A 158 -9.29 -25.24 -6.87
CA PRO A 158 -8.86 -24.60 -5.65
C PRO A 158 -7.88 -23.46 -5.93
N GLY A 159 -7.91 -22.42 -5.11
CA GLY A 159 -6.98 -21.30 -5.18
C GLY A 159 -6.01 -21.25 -4.00
N VAL A 160 -4.74 -20.98 -4.27
CA VAL A 160 -3.72 -20.73 -3.25
C VAL A 160 -3.12 -19.35 -3.41
N HIS A 161 -2.97 -18.65 -2.29
CA HIS A 161 -2.46 -17.30 -2.25
C HIS A 161 -1.39 -17.16 -1.18
N LEU A 162 -0.27 -16.50 -1.52
CA LEU A 162 0.76 -16.11 -0.58
C LEU A 162 0.75 -14.61 -0.36
N TYR A 163 0.99 -14.17 0.86
CA TYR A 163 1.08 -12.77 1.27
C TYR A 163 2.39 -12.54 1.99
N GLY A 164 3.19 -11.61 1.47
CA GLY A 164 4.35 -11.09 2.15
C GLY A 164 4.07 -9.65 2.57
N ILE A 165 4.03 -9.37 3.87
CA ILE A 165 3.76 -8.05 4.44
C ILE A 165 4.99 -7.60 5.19
N GLY A 166 5.55 -6.45 4.84
CA GLY A 166 6.73 -5.93 5.50
C GLY A 166 6.81 -4.40 5.40
N ARG A 167 7.79 -3.83 6.07
CA ARG A 167 7.98 -2.38 6.10
C ARG A 167 9.45 -2.00 6.23
N ASP A 168 9.72 -0.77 5.77
CA ASP A 168 10.96 -0.03 5.99
C ASP A 168 10.60 1.41 6.30
N GLY A 169 10.96 1.87 7.50
CA GLY A 169 10.62 3.18 8.02
C GLY A 169 9.11 3.45 8.02
N SER A 170 8.68 4.45 7.26
CA SER A 170 7.27 4.83 7.11
C SER A 170 6.56 4.17 5.92
N THR A 171 7.23 3.29 5.19
CA THR A 171 6.66 2.61 4.01
C THR A 171 6.33 1.16 4.32
N VAL A 172 5.10 0.74 4.03
CA VAL A 172 4.63 -0.65 4.12
C VAL A 172 4.52 -1.21 2.71
N THR A 173 4.92 -2.46 2.52
CA THR A 173 4.66 -3.18 1.27
C THR A 173 3.91 -4.48 1.53
N VAL A 174 3.02 -4.82 0.60
CA VAL A 174 2.38 -6.13 0.50
C VAL A 174 2.69 -6.69 -0.87
N VAL A 175 3.20 -7.90 -0.91
CA VAL A 175 3.23 -8.71 -2.13
C VAL A 175 2.19 -9.81 -1.98
N LYS A 176 1.22 -9.87 -2.88
CA LYS A 176 0.29 -11.01 -3.01
C LYS A 176 0.68 -11.78 -4.26
N TRP A 177 0.88 -13.07 -4.14
CA TRP A 177 1.04 -14.03 -5.22
C TRP A 177 -0.11 -15.03 -5.17
N GLY A 178 -0.52 -15.62 -6.28
CA GLY A 178 -1.53 -16.66 -6.29
C GLY A 178 -1.60 -17.43 -7.61
N GLN A 179 -2.11 -18.64 -7.50
CA GLN A 179 -2.42 -19.54 -8.62
C GLN A 179 -3.54 -20.51 -8.22
N MET A 180 -3.98 -21.34 -9.16
CA MET A 180 -4.74 -22.55 -8.84
C MET A 180 -3.84 -23.56 -8.10
N GLY A 181 -4.41 -24.31 -7.14
CA GLY A 181 -3.69 -25.31 -6.37
C GLY A 181 -3.91 -25.21 -4.86
N ASN A 182 -3.10 -25.93 -4.11
CA ASN A 182 -3.17 -26.06 -2.66
C ASN A 182 -1.96 -25.38 -1.98
N LEU A 183 -1.98 -25.28 -0.65
CA LEU A 183 -0.84 -24.73 0.11
C LEU A 183 0.47 -25.51 -0.12
N SER A 184 0.40 -26.82 -0.40
CA SER A 184 1.57 -27.64 -0.74
C SER A 184 2.22 -27.27 -2.08
N ASP A 185 1.46 -26.66 -3.00
CA ASP A 185 1.92 -26.26 -4.33
C ASP A 185 2.55 -24.87 -4.34
N ALA A 186 2.41 -24.14 -3.21
CA ALA A 186 2.91 -22.79 -3.09
C ALA A 186 4.44 -22.73 -2.97
N PRO A 187 5.14 -21.87 -3.74
CA PRO A 187 6.59 -21.77 -3.76
C PRO A 187 7.13 -20.95 -2.56
N VAL A 188 6.79 -21.35 -1.32
CA VAL A 188 7.06 -20.60 -0.09
C VAL A 188 8.52 -20.17 0.08
N PRO A 189 9.55 -21.03 -0.16
CA PRO A 189 10.94 -20.60 0.00
C PRO A 189 11.34 -19.48 -0.97
N ALA A 190 10.89 -19.55 -2.22
CA ALA A 190 11.15 -18.51 -3.22
C ALA A 190 10.36 -17.23 -2.89
N PHE A 191 9.11 -17.36 -2.46
CA PHE A 191 8.27 -16.22 -2.09
C PHE A 191 8.79 -15.46 -0.85
N LYS A 192 9.41 -16.16 0.11
CA LYS A 192 10.12 -15.51 1.22
C LYS A 192 11.26 -14.62 0.72
N LYS A 193 12.02 -15.05 -0.29
CA LYS A 193 13.05 -14.22 -0.95
C LYS A 193 12.43 -13.01 -1.65
N THR A 194 11.34 -13.22 -2.39
CA THR A 194 10.56 -12.14 -3.01
C THR A 194 10.14 -11.10 -1.99
N THR A 195 9.59 -11.53 -0.84
CA THR A 195 9.16 -10.63 0.23
C THR A 195 10.33 -9.83 0.82
N THR A 196 11.46 -10.48 1.10
CA THR A 196 12.68 -9.81 1.55
C THR A 196 13.16 -8.76 0.55
N THR A 197 13.20 -9.11 -0.74
CA THR A 197 13.58 -8.19 -1.81
C THR A 197 12.62 -7.00 -1.92
N ALA A 198 11.32 -7.25 -1.79
CA ALA A 198 10.31 -6.19 -1.84
C ALA A 198 10.49 -5.15 -0.72
N VAL A 199 10.82 -5.59 0.50
CA VAL A 199 11.09 -4.69 1.62
C VAL A 199 12.38 -3.92 1.41
N ASN A 200 13.48 -4.58 1.05
CA ASN A 200 14.79 -3.94 0.81
C ASN A 200 14.75 -2.88 -0.32
N LYS A 201 13.81 -2.98 -1.23
CA LYS A 201 13.64 -2.01 -2.34
C LYS A 201 12.83 -0.77 -1.96
N LEU A 202 12.20 -0.70 -0.78
CA LEU A 202 11.29 0.39 -0.44
C LEU A 202 12.00 1.75 -0.35
N ASN A 203 13.18 1.78 0.24
CA ASN A 203 14.02 2.98 0.39
C ASN A 203 15.45 2.65 -0.03
N PRO A 204 15.73 2.55 -1.36
CA PRO A 204 17.03 2.18 -1.88
C PRO A 204 18.10 3.25 -1.64
#